data_9605d20739aa124ab8d8f658b1522b80
#
_entry.id   9605d20739aa124ab8d8f658b1522b80
#
_cell.length_a   1.000
_cell.length_b   1.000
_cell.length_c   1.000
_cell.angle_alpha   90.00
_cell.angle_beta   90.00
_cell.angle_gamma   90.00
#
_symmetry.space_group_name_H-M   'P 1'
#
loop_
_entity.id
_entity.type
_entity.pdbx_description
1 polymer ?
#
loop_
_entity_poly.entity_id
_entity_poly.type
_entity_poly.pdbx_seq_one_letter_code
_entity_poly.pdbx_strand_id
1 'polypeptide(L)'
;MYSEKALKSGLLNEIYTDKDQLINSVYKIARDISYKSPLAVSSTKKIIKYSLDHSIHDSLDYVALWNSNMLQSDDFYEAISAKIQKGNAKFDDIYPSPNLIK
;
A
#
# COMPACT_ATOMS: atom_id res chain seq x y z
N MET A 1 20.97 13.75 -13.82
CA MET A 1 21.08 12.26 -13.88
C MET A 1 20.17 11.82 -15.02
N TYR A 2 20.66 10.98 -15.95
CA TYR A 2 19.80 10.47 -17.02
C TYR A 2 18.80 9.46 -16.46
N SER A 3 17.58 9.44 -17.00
CA SER A 3 16.46 8.60 -16.56
C SER A 3 16.80 7.11 -16.47
N GLU A 4 17.52 6.59 -17.46
CA GLU A 4 17.95 5.19 -17.48
C GLU A 4 18.92 4.85 -16.33
N LYS A 5 19.82 5.75 -15.98
CA LYS A 5 20.73 5.57 -14.85
C LYS A 5 19.98 5.60 -13.53
N ALA A 6 18.98 6.47 -13.42
CA ALA A 6 18.11 6.56 -12.24
C ALA A 6 17.24 5.30 -12.07
N LEU A 7 16.73 4.73 -13.18
CA LEU A 7 16.02 3.45 -13.16
C LEU A 7 16.94 2.30 -12.69
N LYS A 8 18.13 2.18 -13.29
CA LYS A 8 19.10 1.13 -12.92
C LYS A 8 19.58 1.23 -11.47
N SER A 9 19.64 2.43 -10.91
CA SER A 9 20.01 2.65 -9.49
C SER A 9 18.86 2.44 -8.50
N GLY A 10 17.65 2.11 -8.98
CA GLY A 10 16.47 1.93 -8.14
C GLY A 10 15.86 3.24 -7.63
N LEU A 11 16.32 4.39 -8.14
CA LEU A 11 15.72 5.69 -7.78
C LEU A 11 14.34 5.90 -8.43
N LEU A 12 14.14 5.32 -9.63
CA LEU A 12 12.87 5.31 -10.33
C LEU A 12 12.36 3.88 -10.45
N ASN A 13 11.04 3.71 -10.38
CA ASN A 13 10.40 2.42 -10.60
C ASN A 13 10.23 2.12 -12.09
N GLU A 14 9.86 3.13 -12.87
CA GLU A 14 9.62 3.04 -14.32
C GLU A 14 9.97 4.36 -15.01
N ILE A 15 10.17 4.29 -16.32
CA ILE A 15 10.32 5.46 -17.21
C ILE A 15 9.36 5.31 -18.38
N TYR A 16 8.85 6.43 -18.87
CA TYR A 16 7.85 6.49 -19.93
C TYR A 16 8.32 7.39 -21.06
N THR A 17 7.81 7.16 -22.26
CA THR A 17 8.22 7.91 -23.45
C THR A 17 7.59 9.31 -23.51
N ASP A 18 6.42 9.47 -22.91
CA ASP A 18 5.68 10.74 -22.89
C ASP A 18 4.90 10.92 -21.59
N LYS A 19 4.40 12.15 -21.41
CA LYS A 19 3.66 12.57 -20.22
C LYS A 19 2.33 11.81 -20.06
N ASP A 20 1.64 11.53 -21.15
CA ASP A 20 0.31 10.91 -21.10
C ASP A 20 0.43 9.45 -20.65
N GLN A 21 1.42 8.72 -21.16
CA GLN A 21 1.73 7.38 -20.68
C GLN A 21 2.12 7.37 -19.20
N LEU A 22 2.96 8.31 -18.76
CA LEU A 22 3.33 8.47 -17.35
C LEU A 22 2.08 8.65 -16.49
N ILE A 23 1.24 9.62 -16.82
CA ILE A 23 0.04 9.94 -16.04
C ILE A 23 -0.92 8.75 -15.98
N ASN A 24 -1.20 8.11 -17.11
CA ASN A 24 -2.10 6.95 -17.18
C ASN A 24 -1.57 5.78 -16.33
N SER A 25 -0.28 5.50 -16.38
CA SER A 25 0.34 4.42 -15.59
C SER A 25 0.33 4.73 -14.11
N VAL A 26 0.63 5.95 -13.71
CA VAL A 26 0.56 6.38 -12.30
C VAL A 26 -0.87 6.30 -11.76
N TYR A 27 -1.88 6.74 -12.52
CA TYR A 27 -3.28 6.60 -12.13
C TYR A 27 -3.69 5.13 -11.97
N LYS A 28 -3.22 4.24 -12.84
CA LYS A 28 -3.49 2.81 -12.71
C LYS A 28 -2.92 2.25 -11.41
N ILE A 29 -1.65 2.54 -11.12
CA ILE A 29 -1.00 2.11 -9.87
C ILE A 29 -1.72 2.67 -8.65
N ALA A 30 -2.04 3.97 -8.65
CA ALA A 30 -2.77 4.61 -7.55
C ALA A 30 -4.15 3.96 -7.32
N ARG A 31 -4.86 3.65 -8.39
CA ARG A 31 -6.16 2.95 -8.33
C ARG A 31 -6.01 1.54 -7.79
N ASP A 32 -4.99 0.79 -8.23
CA ASP A 32 -4.74 -0.56 -7.73
C ASP A 32 -4.42 -0.55 -6.22
N ILE A 33 -3.71 0.47 -5.74
CA ILE A 33 -3.46 0.66 -4.31
C ILE A 33 -4.75 1.04 -3.57
N SER A 34 -5.60 1.88 -4.15
CA SER A 34 -6.85 2.33 -3.52
C SER A 34 -7.88 1.22 -3.30
N TYR A 35 -7.76 0.12 -4.01
CA TYR A 35 -8.58 -1.08 -3.81
C TYR A 35 -8.04 -2.03 -2.73
N LYS A 36 -6.91 -1.73 -2.12
CA LYS A 36 -6.36 -2.53 -1.01
C LYS A 36 -6.89 -2.01 0.32
N SER A 37 -6.90 -2.89 1.33
CA SER A 37 -7.24 -2.48 2.69
C SER A 37 -6.41 -1.27 3.12
N PRO A 38 -7.05 -0.14 3.50
CA PRO A 38 -6.34 1.04 3.98
C PRO A 38 -5.50 0.72 5.23
N LEU A 39 -6.01 -0.16 6.10
CA LEU A 39 -5.29 -0.64 7.27
C LEU A 39 -4.01 -1.38 6.87
N ALA A 40 -4.08 -2.30 5.91
CA ALA A 40 -2.92 -3.04 5.43
C ALA A 40 -1.88 -2.12 4.78
N VAL A 41 -2.30 -1.18 3.94
CA VAL A 41 -1.39 -0.21 3.28
C VAL A 41 -0.69 0.68 4.30
N SER A 42 -1.42 1.24 5.27
CA SER A 42 -0.84 2.13 6.29
C SER A 42 0.09 1.36 7.24
N SER A 43 -0.28 0.14 7.62
CA SER A 43 0.54 -0.73 8.48
C SER A 43 1.84 -1.13 7.79
N THR A 44 1.78 -1.51 6.52
CA THR A 44 2.97 -1.83 5.73
C THR A 44 3.97 -0.67 5.70
N LYS A 45 3.49 0.56 5.49
CA LYS A 45 4.35 1.76 5.53
C LYS A 45 4.99 1.98 6.91
N LYS A 46 4.23 1.76 7.99
CA LYS A 46 4.76 1.88 9.36
C LYS A 46 5.83 0.82 9.64
N ILE A 47 5.59 -0.42 9.24
CA ILE A 47 6.53 -1.52 9.42
C ILE A 47 7.83 -1.25 8.65
N ILE A 48 7.75 -0.86 7.38
CA ILE A 48 8.93 -0.51 6.58
C ILE A 48 9.72 0.62 7.25
N LYS A 49 9.04 1.68 7.69
CA LYS A 49 9.69 2.80 8.36
C LYS A 49 10.39 2.38 9.67
N TYR A 50 9.75 1.53 10.46
CA TYR A 50 10.32 0.98 11.69
C TYR A 50 11.58 0.16 11.40
N SER A 51 11.56 -0.65 10.35
CA SER A 51 12.66 -1.54 9.96
C SER A 51 13.91 -0.81 9.44
N LEU A 52 13.82 0.49 9.13
CA LEU A 52 14.95 1.27 8.64
C LEU A 52 16.00 1.57 9.71
N ASP A 53 15.61 1.59 10.98
CA ASP A 53 16.45 1.98 12.13
C ASP A 53 16.41 0.98 13.29
N HIS A 54 15.85 -0.21 13.08
CA HIS A 54 15.77 -1.29 14.05
C HIS A 54 16.42 -2.56 13.52
N SER A 55 16.77 -3.49 14.43
CA SER A 55 17.32 -4.79 14.06
C SER A 55 16.29 -5.62 13.26
N ILE A 56 16.79 -6.61 12.51
CA ILE A 56 15.90 -7.56 11.81
C ILE A 56 15.00 -8.28 12.81
N HIS A 57 15.54 -8.66 13.98
CA HIS A 57 14.78 -9.35 15.01
C HIS A 57 13.65 -8.49 15.57
N ASP A 58 13.94 -7.25 15.97
CA ASP A 58 12.92 -6.31 16.45
C ASP A 58 11.86 -6.02 15.39
N SER A 59 12.29 -5.92 14.13
CA SER A 59 11.38 -5.69 13.01
C SER A 59 10.43 -6.85 12.78
N LEU A 60 10.90 -8.10 12.92
CA LEU A 60 10.05 -9.29 12.81
C LEU A 60 9.07 -9.40 13.98
N ASP A 61 9.48 -9.07 15.19
CA ASP A 61 8.58 -9.01 16.35
C ASP A 61 7.50 -7.94 16.17
N TYR A 62 7.86 -6.78 15.60
CA TYR A 62 6.92 -5.73 15.30
C TYR A 62 5.90 -6.15 14.22
N VAL A 63 6.35 -6.87 13.18
CA VAL A 63 5.46 -7.45 12.15
C VAL A 63 4.51 -8.45 12.79
N ALA A 64 4.99 -9.34 13.68
CA ALA A 64 4.15 -10.32 14.34
C ALA A 64 3.06 -9.66 15.20
N LEU A 65 3.42 -8.60 15.94
CA LEU A 65 2.47 -7.82 16.73
C LEU A 65 1.39 -7.16 15.84
N TRP A 66 1.78 -6.52 14.73
CA TRP A 66 0.85 -5.93 13.80
C TRP A 66 -0.08 -6.97 13.18
N ASN A 67 0.45 -8.10 12.72
CA ASN A 67 -0.33 -9.16 12.11
C ASN A 67 -1.36 -9.76 13.08
N SER A 68 -1.00 -9.94 14.35
CA SER A 68 -1.93 -10.46 15.36
C SER A 68 -3.17 -9.57 15.54
N ASN A 69 -3.00 -8.26 15.44
CA ASN A 69 -4.11 -7.31 15.48
C ASN A 69 -4.90 -7.25 14.15
N MET A 70 -4.18 -7.29 13.02
CA MET A 70 -4.82 -7.19 11.70
C MET A 70 -5.69 -8.40 11.36
N LEU A 71 -5.31 -9.60 11.82
CA LEU A 71 -6.10 -10.82 11.62
C LEU A 71 -7.47 -10.79 12.33
N GLN A 72 -7.67 -9.85 13.25
CA GLN A 72 -8.94 -9.63 13.95
C GLN A 72 -9.69 -8.40 13.43
N SER A 73 -9.23 -7.78 12.34
CA SER A 73 -9.85 -6.58 11.78
C SER A 73 -11.01 -6.90 10.84
N ASP A 74 -11.95 -5.96 10.74
CA ASP A 74 -13.05 -6.04 9.78
C ASP A 74 -12.54 -6.11 8.33
N ASP A 75 -11.44 -5.40 8.02
CA ASP A 75 -10.77 -5.48 6.72
C ASP A 75 -10.34 -6.90 6.36
N PHE A 76 -9.85 -7.66 7.33
CA PHE A 76 -9.44 -9.05 7.10
C PHE A 76 -10.65 -9.94 6.78
N TYR A 77 -11.73 -9.82 7.53
CA TYR A 77 -12.95 -10.58 7.29
C TYR A 77 -13.59 -10.20 5.95
N GLU A 78 -13.61 -8.91 5.61
CA GLU A 78 -14.10 -8.44 4.32
C GLU A 78 -13.27 -9.02 3.16
N ALA A 79 -11.94 -9.00 3.27
CA ALA A 79 -11.05 -9.55 2.25
C ALA A 79 -11.27 -11.06 2.03
N ILE A 80 -11.43 -11.82 3.12
CA ILE A 80 -11.70 -13.27 3.05
C ILE A 80 -13.08 -13.54 2.42
N SER A 81 -14.10 -12.82 2.87
CA SER A 81 -15.47 -12.96 2.37
C SER A 81 -15.55 -12.66 0.87
N ALA A 82 -14.94 -11.56 0.45
CA ALA A 82 -14.88 -11.19 -0.97
C ALA A 82 -14.18 -12.26 -1.81
N LYS A 83 -13.10 -12.84 -1.30
CA LYS A 83 -12.36 -13.90 -2.00
C LYS A 83 -13.18 -15.18 -2.14
N ILE A 84 -13.90 -15.58 -1.10
CA ILE A 84 -14.78 -16.77 -1.12
C ILE A 84 -15.92 -16.56 -2.12
N GLN A 85 -16.50 -15.36 -2.15
CA GLN A 85 -17.61 -15.01 -3.05
C GLN A 85 -17.15 -14.68 -4.48
N LYS A 86 -15.83 -14.71 -4.76
CA LYS A 86 -15.21 -14.29 -6.03
C LYS A 86 -15.59 -12.85 -6.43
N GLY A 87 -15.80 -11.99 -5.43
CA GLY A 87 -16.13 -10.58 -5.57
C GLY A 87 -14.95 -9.66 -5.24
N ASN A 88 -15.22 -8.37 -5.23
CA ASN A 88 -14.27 -7.35 -4.80
C ASN A 88 -14.57 -6.94 -3.37
N ALA A 89 -13.53 -6.89 -2.53
CA ALA A 89 -13.65 -6.40 -1.16
C ALA A 89 -13.93 -4.88 -1.17
N LYS A 90 -14.71 -4.43 -0.20
CA LYS A 90 -14.99 -3.01 0.05
C LYS A 90 -14.52 -2.67 1.44
N PHE A 91 -13.56 -1.78 1.53
CA PHE A 91 -12.96 -1.37 2.78
C PHE A 91 -13.43 0.02 3.19
N ASP A 92 -13.63 0.22 4.48
CA ASP A 92 -13.91 1.52 5.05
C ASP A 92 -12.61 2.34 5.21
N ASP A 93 -12.72 3.65 5.10
CA ASP A 93 -11.58 4.55 5.32
C ASP A 93 -11.16 4.54 6.79
N ILE A 94 -9.87 4.44 7.08
CA ILE A 94 -9.33 4.50 8.45
C ILE A 94 -9.62 5.86 9.10
N TYR A 95 -9.59 6.92 8.31
CA TYR A 95 -9.94 8.27 8.74
C TYR A 95 -11.13 8.74 7.92
N PRO A 96 -12.16 9.33 8.57
CA PRO A 96 -13.19 9.99 7.81
C PRO A 96 -12.52 11.00 6.89
N SER A 97 -12.81 10.92 5.59
CA SER A 97 -12.32 11.90 4.64
C SER A 97 -12.57 13.28 5.23
N PRO A 98 -11.56 14.13 5.48
CA PRO A 98 -11.87 15.51 5.76
C PRO A 98 -12.74 15.96 4.59
N ASN A 99 -13.92 16.51 4.88
CA ASN A 99 -14.77 17.11 3.86
C ASN A 99 -13.91 18.15 3.12
N LEU A 100 -13.17 17.68 2.13
CA LEU A 100 -12.36 18.50 1.27
C LEU A 100 -13.33 19.28 0.41
N ILE A 101 -13.74 20.40 1.02
CA ILE A 101 -14.14 21.64 0.35
C ILE A 101 -15.24 21.44 -0.71
N LYS A 102 -16.41 21.89 -0.30
CA LYS A 102 -17.44 22.33 -1.25
C LYS A 102 -16.88 23.41 -2.18
#